data_7ea8c24b3eb7fc6ce837b06790ca6467
#
_entry.id   7ea8c24b3eb7fc6ce837b06790ca6467
#
_cell.length_a   1.000
_cell.length_b   1.000
_cell.length_c   1.000
_cell.angle_alpha   90.00
_cell.angle_beta   90.00
_cell.angle_gamma   90.00
#
_symmetry.space_group_name_H-M   'P 1'
#
loop_
_entity.id
_entity.type
_entity.pdbx_description
1 polymer ?
#
loop_
_entity_poly.entity_id
_entity_poly.type
_entity_poly.pdbx_seq_one_letter_code
_entity_poly.pdbx_strand_id
1 'polypeptide(L)'
;MKKNLMAGLIAMLFVSGVSAFEPFTIKDIRIDGIQRTEAGTVFSYLPVKVGDTMTDDRAAQAIKALFATGFFKDVRIEIDSGVVIVAVEERPAIAQIDFVGLKEFEKDQLIKGLKEAGFAVSRSFDRSMLERAEQELKRQYLTRGKYGMTITTTVTPLERNRVSINFNIDEGVAAKIRQINIVGAQAFREKDLQALFQLQTPNWISWYTTNDQYSKQKLAADLEALRSHYLNRGYLEFNIESTQVSISPDKKDIYITVSIAEGERYVVSSVKLAGDLILPEDDFRKAMKVKPGDVFSRENLNASTKAISDRLSARGYAFANVNAAPEVDKEKRQVAFTVFVDPGKRTYVRRINISGNTKTRDEVIRQELRQMEGGWYDDERVKLSKQRIDKTDYFSEVNVETPPVPGTTDQVDINVNVTEKSTGNISLGAGFSQSEKVILSGSIAQSNIFGSGKFVSLQVSTGKINRALGVSYTNPYFTVDGVSQGFDVYHRRSDPQSLGYVYQTESTGGGIRFGIPITERQSISFGAAIDHTKVGIDRTNLNTPIQYTNFSDKFCGGSEACSNISIPLTIGWASDSKDSVINPTRG
;
A
#
# COMPACT_ATOMS: atom_id res chain seq x y z
N MET A 1 76.56 -23.85 -30.79
CA MET A 1 76.95 -24.83 -31.84
C MET A 1 75.72 -25.42 -32.47
N LYS A 2 75.65 -25.26 -33.81
CA LYS A 2 75.03 -26.17 -34.79
C LYS A 2 73.59 -26.56 -34.57
N LYS A 3 72.66 -26.46 -35.43
CA LYS A 3 72.54 -26.32 -36.90
C LYS A 3 71.15 -26.87 -37.22
N ASN A 4 70.34 -26.09 -37.95
CA ASN A 4 69.53 -26.47 -39.10
C ASN A 4 68.75 -27.80 -39.09
N LEU A 5 67.42 -27.76 -39.34
CA LEU A 5 66.94 -28.08 -40.70
C LEU A 5 65.47 -27.72 -40.87
N MET A 6 65.27 -27.09 -41.95
CA MET A 6 64.04 -26.78 -42.67
C MET A 6 63.25 -28.06 -43.01
N ALA A 7 61.98 -28.12 -42.72
CA ALA A 7 61.04 -28.97 -43.42
C ALA A 7 59.70 -28.23 -43.51
N GLY A 8 59.42 -27.68 -44.68
CA GLY A 8 58.13 -27.12 -45.06
C GLY A 8 57.09 -28.21 -45.12
N LEU A 9 56.00 -27.99 -44.39
CA LEU A 9 54.78 -28.73 -44.58
C LEU A 9 53.72 -27.74 -45.01
N ILE A 10 53.36 -27.82 -46.27
CA ILE A 10 52.23 -27.16 -46.93
C ILE A 10 51.00 -27.62 -46.19
N ALA A 11 50.44 -26.76 -45.31
CA ALA A 11 49.12 -26.91 -44.78
C ALA A 11 48.15 -26.47 -45.90
N MET A 12 47.59 -27.40 -46.64
CA MET A 12 46.42 -27.21 -47.47
C MET A 12 45.28 -26.74 -46.57
N LEU A 13 45.02 -25.46 -46.56
CA LEU A 13 43.74 -24.88 -46.11
C LEU A 13 42.64 -25.42 -47.00
N PHE A 14 41.94 -26.45 -46.57
CA PHE A 14 40.59 -26.71 -47.02
C PHE A 14 39.72 -25.55 -46.55
N VAL A 15 39.66 -24.50 -47.35
CA VAL A 15 38.55 -23.57 -47.33
C VAL A 15 37.36 -24.38 -47.85
N SER A 16 36.58 -24.93 -46.92
CA SER A 16 35.24 -25.37 -47.22
C SER A 16 34.48 -24.13 -47.71
N GLY A 17 34.44 -23.97 -49.07
CA GLY A 17 33.62 -22.93 -49.70
C GLY A 17 32.20 -23.12 -49.17
N VAL A 18 31.71 -22.14 -48.43
CA VAL A 18 30.25 -21.96 -48.24
C VAL A 18 29.73 -21.76 -49.66
N SER A 19 29.14 -22.79 -50.25
CA SER A 19 28.49 -22.70 -51.55
C SER A 19 27.27 -21.79 -51.37
N ALA A 20 27.46 -20.51 -51.70
CA ALA A 20 26.34 -19.58 -51.92
C ALA A 20 25.53 -20.13 -53.08
N PHE A 21 24.25 -20.27 -52.93
CA PHE A 21 23.39 -20.71 -54.04
C PHE A 21 23.14 -19.53 -55.00
N GLU A 22 23.02 -19.82 -56.30
CA GLU A 22 22.69 -18.81 -57.29
C GLU A 22 21.27 -18.27 -57.01
N PRO A 23 21.03 -16.94 -57.12
CA PRO A 23 19.71 -16.36 -56.93
C PRO A 23 18.69 -16.99 -57.85
N PHE A 24 17.54 -17.43 -57.32
CA PHE A 24 16.46 -18.07 -58.09
C PHE A 24 15.09 -17.51 -57.69
N THR A 25 14.12 -17.67 -58.56
CA THR A 25 12.74 -17.31 -58.27
C THR A 25 12.04 -18.43 -57.50
N ILE A 26 11.45 -18.11 -56.35
CA ILE A 26 10.74 -19.07 -55.50
C ILE A 26 9.47 -19.56 -56.21
N LYS A 27 9.42 -20.86 -56.49
CA LYS A 27 8.24 -21.51 -57.11
C LYS A 27 7.19 -21.92 -56.08
N ASP A 28 7.64 -22.38 -54.90
CA ASP A 28 6.79 -22.83 -53.82
C ASP A 28 7.56 -22.73 -52.50
N ILE A 29 6.85 -22.63 -51.36
CA ILE A 29 7.43 -22.61 -50.02
C ILE A 29 6.76 -23.71 -49.20
N ARG A 30 7.54 -24.66 -48.70
CA ARG A 30 7.08 -25.75 -47.84
C ARG A 30 7.66 -25.60 -46.46
N ILE A 31 6.89 -26.01 -45.45
CA ILE A 31 7.31 -25.95 -44.06
C ILE A 31 7.30 -27.37 -43.51
N ASP A 32 8.44 -27.79 -43.01
CA ASP A 32 8.65 -29.10 -42.38
C ASP A 32 8.98 -28.96 -40.90
N GLY A 33 8.53 -29.94 -40.09
CA GLY A 33 8.87 -30.01 -38.65
C GLY A 33 7.89 -29.29 -37.73
N ILE A 34 6.82 -28.66 -38.27
CA ILE A 34 5.77 -28.07 -37.41
C ILE A 34 4.92 -29.19 -36.79
N GLN A 35 4.63 -29.04 -35.50
CA GLN A 35 3.78 -29.97 -34.74
C GLN A 35 2.57 -29.30 -34.13
N ARG A 36 2.69 -28.05 -33.72
CA ARG A 36 1.70 -27.27 -33.00
C ARG A 36 1.41 -25.93 -33.67
N THR A 37 2.44 -25.31 -34.24
CA THR A 37 2.31 -24.04 -34.97
C THR A 37 1.65 -24.28 -36.32
N GLU A 38 0.65 -23.47 -36.64
CA GLU A 38 0.03 -23.55 -37.97
C GLU A 38 0.96 -23.00 -39.06
N ALA A 39 0.97 -23.61 -40.22
CA ALA A 39 1.78 -23.17 -41.36
C ALA A 39 1.52 -21.70 -41.74
N GLY A 40 0.29 -21.22 -41.61
CA GLY A 40 -0.09 -19.82 -41.83
C GLY A 40 0.62 -18.84 -40.90
N THR A 41 0.87 -19.24 -39.65
CA THR A 41 1.64 -18.46 -38.72
C THR A 41 3.09 -18.32 -39.16
N VAL A 42 3.73 -19.42 -39.60
CA VAL A 42 5.11 -19.36 -40.09
C VAL A 42 5.22 -18.47 -41.33
N PHE A 43 4.25 -18.60 -42.29
CA PHE A 43 4.20 -17.74 -43.47
C PHE A 43 4.05 -16.26 -43.13
N SER A 44 3.35 -15.90 -42.06
CA SER A 44 3.17 -14.49 -41.67
C SER A 44 4.46 -13.81 -41.19
N TYR A 45 5.42 -14.60 -40.72
CA TYR A 45 6.73 -14.09 -40.26
C TYR A 45 7.83 -14.23 -41.32
N LEU A 46 7.58 -14.93 -42.43
CA LEU A 46 8.55 -15.04 -43.50
C LEU A 46 8.59 -13.75 -44.32
N PRO A 47 9.77 -13.12 -44.50
CA PRO A 47 9.93 -11.91 -45.30
C PRO A 47 10.01 -12.18 -46.80
N VAL A 48 9.69 -13.42 -47.24
CA VAL A 48 9.71 -13.86 -48.62
C VAL A 48 8.40 -14.57 -49.01
N LYS A 49 7.98 -14.43 -50.25
CA LYS A 49 6.77 -15.02 -50.81
C LYS A 49 7.06 -15.79 -52.12
N VAL A 50 6.14 -16.64 -52.52
CA VAL A 50 6.21 -17.29 -53.84
C VAL A 50 6.24 -16.22 -54.93
N GLY A 51 7.17 -16.35 -55.88
CA GLY A 51 7.47 -15.36 -56.91
C GLY A 51 8.59 -14.39 -56.61
N ASP A 52 9.03 -14.29 -55.36
CA ASP A 52 10.20 -13.48 -54.98
C ASP A 52 11.52 -14.13 -55.39
N THR A 53 12.57 -13.33 -55.55
CA THR A 53 13.94 -13.86 -55.77
C THR A 53 14.56 -14.22 -54.43
N MET A 54 14.97 -15.48 -54.28
CA MET A 54 15.71 -15.94 -53.10
C MET A 54 17.20 -15.64 -53.26
N THR A 55 17.80 -15.06 -52.23
CA THR A 55 19.24 -14.78 -52.11
C THR A 55 19.70 -15.20 -50.71
N ASP A 56 21.00 -15.36 -50.53
CA ASP A 56 21.59 -15.70 -49.20
C ASP A 56 21.18 -14.71 -48.11
N ASP A 57 21.13 -13.41 -48.45
CA ASP A 57 20.71 -12.37 -47.48
C ASP A 57 19.25 -12.53 -47.09
N ARG A 58 18.36 -12.85 -48.04
CA ARG A 58 16.94 -13.08 -47.75
C ARG A 58 16.71 -14.39 -46.98
N ALA A 59 17.51 -15.43 -47.26
CA ALA A 59 17.48 -16.65 -46.48
C ALA A 59 17.90 -16.38 -45.03
N ALA A 60 18.99 -15.63 -44.85
CA ALA A 60 19.47 -15.25 -43.50
C ALA A 60 18.45 -14.37 -42.77
N GLN A 61 17.77 -13.45 -43.46
CA GLN A 61 16.70 -12.62 -42.87
C GLN A 61 15.50 -13.49 -42.46
N ALA A 62 15.11 -14.46 -43.30
CA ALA A 62 14.02 -15.38 -43.01
C ALA A 62 14.29 -16.25 -41.78
N ILE A 63 15.49 -16.81 -41.69
CA ILE A 63 15.95 -17.55 -40.49
C ILE A 63 15.90 -16.66 -39.27
N LYS A 64 16.46 -15.44 -39.33
CA LYS A 64 16.46 -14.50 -38.21
C LYS A 64 15.04 -14.09 -37.79
N ALA A 65 14.15 -13.83 -38.75
CA ALA A 65 12.76 -13.45 -38.49
C ALA A 65 11.99 -14.56 -37.76
N LEU A 66 12.13 -15.81 -38.25
CA LEU A 66 11.50 -16.96 -37.61
C LEU A 66 12.11 -17.26 -36.22
N PHE A 67 13.43 -17.16 -36.08
CA PHE A 67 14.11 -17.37 -34.81
C PHE A 67 13.74 -16.32 -33.77
N ALA A 68 13.55 -15.06 -34.21
CA ALA A 68 13.12 -13.95 -33.35
C ALA A 68 11.72 -14.13 -32.75
N THR A 69 10.85 -14.96 -33.36
CA THR A 69 9.52 -15.30 -32.81
C THR A 69 9.61 -16.05 -31.46
N GLY A 70 10.73 -16.73 -31.21
CA GLY A 70 10.91 -17.59 -30.05
C GLY A 70 10.14 -18.92 -30.11
N PHE A 71 9.46 -19.24 -31.22
CA PHE A 71 8.71 -20.49 -31.36
C PHE A 71 9.59 -21.68 -31.71
N PHE A 72 10.73 -21.41 -32.34
CA PHE A 72 11.58 -22.44 -32.89
C PHE A 72 12.93 -22.53 -32.14
N LYS A 73 13.38 -23.76 -31.96
CA LYS A 73 14.71 -24.08 -31.41
C LYS A 73 15.78 -24.06 -32.51
N ASP A 74 15.40 -24.53 -33.71
CA ASP A 74 16.25 -24.52 -34.90
C ASP A 74 15.41 -24.17 -36.14
N VAL A 75 16.01 -23.43 -37.07
CA VAL A 75 15.41 -23.03 -38.34
C VAL A 75 16.44 -23.20 -39.42
N ARG A 76 16.17 -24.04 -40.43
CA ARG A 76 17.01 -24.26 -41.59
C ARG A 76 16.21 -23.97 -42.86
N ILE A 77 16.89 -23.46 -43.86
CA ILE A 77 16.30 -23.29 -45.18
C ILE A 77 17.04 -24.24 -46.14
N GLU A 78 16.31 -25.16 -46.71
CA GLU A 78 16.76 -26.08 -47.74
C GLU A 78 16.13 -25.69 -49.06
N ILE A 79 16.85 -25.92 -50.15
CA ILE A 79 16.40 -25.56 -51.51
C ILE A 79 16.41 -26.81 -52.38
N ASP A 80 15.26 -27.13 -52.92
CA ASP A 80 15.09 -28.22 -53.90
C ASP A 80 14.36 -27.76 -55.15
N SER A 81 15.06 -27.71 -56.27
CA SER A 81 14.51 -27.44 -57.61
C SER A 81 13.63 -26.16 -57.73
N GLY A 82 13.98 -25.11 -56.92
CA GLY A 82 13.27 -23.83 -56.85
C GLY A 82 12.16 -23.80 -55.82
N VAL A 83 12.01 -24.83 -55.01
CA VAL A 83 11.15 -24.89 -53.85
C VAL A 83 11.96 -24.56 -52.60
N VAL A 84 11.51 -23.65 -51.78
CA VAL A 84 12.12 -23.31 -50.48
C VAL A 84 11.48 -24.17 -49.41
N ILE A 85 12.28 -25.04 -48.79
CA ILE A 85 11.82 -25.87 -47.66
C ILE A 85 12.34 -25.23 -46.36
N VAL A 86 11.41 -24.75 -45.55
CA VAL A 86 11.69 -24.19 -44.23
C VAL A 86 11.56 -25.31 -43.21
N ALA A 87 12.69 -25.94 -42.85
CA ALA A 87 12.72 -26.98 -41.84
C ALA A 87 12.89 -26.33 -40.45
N VAL A 88 11.92 -26.56 -39.57
CA VAL A 88 11.89 -25.98 -38.24
C VAL A 88 11.83 -27.06 -37.16
N GLU A 89 12.50 -26.81 -36.04
CA GLU A 89 12.32 -27.58 -34.81
C GLU A 89 11.60 -26.70 -33.79
N GLU A 90 10.33 -27.03 -33.49
CA GLU A 90 9.53 -26.25 -32.57
C GLU A 90 10.01 -26.40 -31.13
N ARG A 91 10.03 -25.27 -30.38
CA ARG A 91 10.18 -25.32 -28.93
C ARG A 91 8.91 -25.91 -28.30
N PRO A 92 9.04 -26.81 -27.33
CA PRO A 92 7.84 -27.33 -26.65
C PRO A 92 7.12 -26.20 -25.89
N ALA A 93 5.83 -26.34 -25.69
CA ALA A 93 5.04 -25.39 -24.90
C ALA A 93 4.91 -25.89 -23.46
N ILE A 94 4.93 -24.96 -22.52
CA ILE A 94 4.66 -25.25 -21.11
C ILE A 94 3.17 -25.60 -20.95
N ALA A 95 2.86 -26.87 -20.63
CA ALA A 95 1.51 -27.32 -20.38
C ALA A 95 1.08 -27.06 -18.94
N GLN A 96 1.99 -27.27 -17.99
CA GLN A 96 1.72 -27.23 -16.57
C GLN A 96 2.97 -26.81 -15.79
N ILE A 97 2.75 -26.08 -14.70
CA ILE A 97 3.78 -25.69 -13.75
C ILE A 97 3.29 -26.12 -12.37
N ASP A 98 4.03 -27.02 -11.75
CA ASP A 98 3.74 -27.51 -10.42
C ASP A 98 4.86 -27.24 -9.44
N PHE A 99 4.48 -27.17 -8.19
CA PHE A 99 5.39 -26.94 -7.07
C PHE A 99 5.14 -28.00 -6.00
N VAL A 100 6.22 -28.56 -5.49
CA VAL A 100 6.20 -29.50 -4.37
C VAL A 100 7.09 -28.93 -3.26
N GLY A 101 6.65 -29.02 -2.02
CA GLY A 101 7.41 -28.59 -0.85
C GLY A 101 7.17 -27.14 -0.42
N LEU A 102 6.20 -26.43 -1.01
CA LEU A 102 5.82 -25.06 -0.62
C LEU A 102 5.23 -25.01 0.79
N LYS A 103 5.74 -24.09 1.63
CA LYS A 103 5.21 -23.77 2.96
C LYS A 103 5.12 -22.27 3.20
N GLU A 104 6.07 -21.50 2.64
CA GLU A 104 6.21 -20.05 2.86
C GLU A 104 5.36 -19.22 1.91
N PHE A 105 5.16 -19.70 0.69
CA PHE A 105 4.42 -18.99 -0.36
C PHE A 105 3.23 -19.78 -0.83
N GLU A 106 2.15 -19.08 -1.17
CA GLU A 106 1.03 -19.65 -1.89
C GLU A 106 1.39 -19.88 -3.36
N LYS A 107 0.93 -21.01 -3.92
CA LYS A 107 1.20 -21.40 -5.32
C LYS A 107 0.86 -20.29 -6.30
N ASP A 108 -0.29 -19.63 -6.10
CA ASP A 108 -0.79 -18.59 -7.02
C ASP A 108 0.08 -17.33 -7.04
N GLN A 109 0.67 -16.98 -5.90
CA GLN A 109 1.61 -15.85 -5.81
C GLN A 109 2.88 -16.11 -6.61
N LEU A 110 3.44 -17.33 -6.51
CA LEU A 110 4.63 -17.71 -7.28
C LEU A 110 4.33 -17.80 -8.77
N ILE A 111 3.19 -18.35 -9.17
CA ILE A 111 2.76 -18.40 -10.58
C ILE A 111 2.64 -16.99 -11.15
N LYS A 112 2.08 -16.03 -10.39
CA LYS A 112 1.96 -14.65 -10.81
C LYS A 112 3.33 -14.00 -11.02
N GLY A 113 4.25 -14.15 -10.08
CA GLY A 113 5.62 -13.63 -10.18
C GLY A 113 6.39 -14.23 -11.36
N LEU A 114 6.27 -15.54 -11.59
CA LEU A 114 6.89 -16.20 -12.75
C LEU A 114 6.29 -15.73 -14.07
N LYS A 115 4.98 -15.48 -14.12
CA LYS A 115 4.30 -14.92 -15.29
C LYS A 115 4.81 -13.53 -15.64
N GLU A 116 5.05 -12.67 -14.66
CA GLU A 116 5.65 -11.34 -14.84
C GLU A 116 7.08 -11.44 -15.37
N ALA A 117 7.83 -12.47 -14.96
CA ALA A 117 9.16 -12.80 -15.49
C ALA A 117 9.13 -13.47 -16.87
N GLY A 118 7.95 -13.66 -17.49
CA GLY A 118 7.77 -14.26 -18.80
C GLY A 118 7.62 -15.79 -18.81
N PHE A 119 7.63 -16.44 -17.63
CA PHE A 119 7.52 -17.89 -17.50
C PHE A 119 6.09 -18.29 -17.11
N ALA A 120 5.32 -18.78 -18.07
CA ALA A 120 3.91 -19.08 -17.87
C ALA A 120 3.41 -20.27 -18.72
N VAL A 121 2.32 -20.88 -18.30
CA VAL A 121 1.59 -21.89 -19.09
C VAL A 121 1.24 -21.34 -20.47
N SER A 122 1.29 -22.17 -21.50
CA SER A 122 1.09 -21.88 -22.92
C SER A 122 2.23 -21.07 -23.59
N ARG A 123 3.29 -20.71 -22.89
CA ARG A 123 4.49 -20.10 -23.47
C ARG A 123 5.44 -21.17 -23.98
N SER A 124 6.25 -20.82 -25.00
CA SER A 124 7.33 -21.69 -25.49
C SER A 124 8.37 -21.89 -24.39
N PHE A 125 8.76 -23.14 -24.19
CA PHE A 125 9.77 -23.49 -23.19
C PHE A 125 11.19 -23.33 -23.76
N ASP A 126 12.03 -22.70 -22.98
CA ASP A 126 13.46 -22.57 -23.21
C ASP A 126 14.21 -22.82 -21.91
N ARG A 127 15.36 -23.46 -21.98
CA ARG A 127 16.17 -23.77 -20.81
C ARG A 127 16.67 -22.51 -20.10
N SER A 128 16.98 -21.46 -20.86
CA SER A 128 17.41 -20.18 -20.29
C SER A 128 16.29 -19.47 -19.53
N MET A 129 15.03 -19.66 -19.97
CA MET A 129 13.86 -19.15 -19.23
C MET A 129 13.64 -19.93 -17.93
N LEU A 130 13.87 -21.25 -17.95
CA LEU A 130 13.81 -22.06 -16.74
C LEU A 130 14.85 -21.63 -15.71
N GLU A 131 16.09 -21.43 -16.13
CA GLU A 131 17.17 -20.95 -15.25
C GLU A 131 16.84 -19.56 -14.66
N ARG A 132 16.26 -18.66 -15.45
CA ARG A 132 15.77 -17.36 -14.93
C ARG A 132 14.64 -17.52 -13.94
N ALA A 133 13.71 -18.44 -14.20
CA ALA A 133 12.61 -18.75 -13.28
C ALA A 133 13.14 -19.31 -11.95
N GLU A 134 14.10 -20.22 -11.98
CA GLU A 134 14.77 -20.74 -10.79
C GLU A 134 15.50 -19.64 -10.00
N GLN A 135 16.20 -18.73 -10.69
CA GLN A 135 16.88 -17.61 -10.04
C GLN A 135 15.88 -16.65 -9.40
N GLU A 136 14.75 -16.37 -10.06
CA GLU A 136 13.71 -15.55 -9.49
C GLU A 136 13.08 -16.18 -8.25
N LEU A 137 12.77 -17.48 -8.30
CA LEU A 137 12.31 -18.22 -7.14
C LEU A 137 13.35 -18.17 -6.00
N LYS A 138 14.61 -18.44 -6.29
CA LYS A 138 15.70 -18.32 -5.29
C LYS A 138 15.74 -16.92 -4.68
N ARG A 139 15.61 -15.88 -5.50
CA ARG A 139 15.60 -14.49 -5.03
C ARG A 139 14.44 -14.24 -4.06
N GLN A 140 13.24 -14.74 -4.38
CA GLN A 140 12.06 -14.61 -3.51
C GLN A 140 12.30 -15.26 -2.14
N TYR A 141 12.85 -16.45 -2.11
CA TYR A 141 13.17 -17.13 -0.86
C TYR A 141 14.30 -16.47 -0.07
N LEU A 142 15.31 -15.94 -0.76
CA LEU A 142 16.40 -15.18 -0.11
C LEU A 142 15.89 -13.92 0.58
N THR A 143 14.88 -13.24 0.01
CA THR A 143 14.26 -12.07 0.67
C THR A 143 13.54 -12.43 1.97
N ARG A 144 13.14 -13.70 2.12
CA ARG A 144 12.53 -14.26 3.33
C ARG A 144 13.54 -14.93 4.27
N GLY A 145 14.84 -14.74 4.02
CA GLY A 145 15.89 -15.30 4.87
C GLY A 145 16.12 -16.82 4.71
N LYS A 146 15.56 -17.45 3.68
CA LYS A 146 15.72 -18.88 3.40
C LYS A 146 16.99 -19.17 2.60
N TYR A 147 18.15 -18.94 3.18
CA TYR A 147 19.45 -19.09 2.50
C TYR A 147 19.84 -20.54 2.23
N GLY A 148 19.25 -21.48 2.97
CA GLY A 148 19.47 -22.91 2.81
C GLY A 148 18.60 -23.58 1.76
N MET A 149 17.66 -22.82 1.13
CA MET A 149 16.74 -23.40 0.19
C MET A 149 17.42 -24.01 -1.03
N THR A 150 16.88 -25.12 -1.53
CA THR A 150 17.30 -25.75 -2.77
C THR A 150 16.09 -25.98 -3.68
N ILE A 151 16.32 -25.81 -4.98
CA ILE A 151 15.32 -26.08 -6.02
C ILE A 151 15.87 -27.17 -6.93
N THR A 152 15.11 -28.22 -7.12
CA THR A 152 15.37 -29.23 -8.13
C THR A 152 14.21 -29.23 -9.12
N THR A 153 14.49 -28.93 -10.38
CA THR A 153 13.45 -28.83 -11.40
C THR A 153 13.46 -30.06 -12.28
N THR A 154 12.29 -30.64 -12.47
CA THR A 154 12.07 -31.77 -13.37
C THR A 154 11.22 -31.29 -14.55
N VAL A 155 11.71 -31.50 -15.77
CA VAL A 155 11.00 -31.22 -17.02
C VAL A 155 10.61 -32.55 -17.64
N THR A 156 9.31 -32.80 -17.74
CA THR A 156 8.76 -34.05 -18.29
C THR A 156 8.12 -33.74 -19.64
N PRO A 157 8.61 -34.37 -20.74
CA PRO A 157 7.97 -34.27 -22.04
C PRO A 157 6.56 -34.87 -22.02
N LEU A 158 5.65 -34.20 -22.70
CA LEU A 158 4.26 -34.60 -22.91
C LEU A 158 3.95 -34.69 -24.40
N GLU A 159 2.86 -35.37 -24.73
CA GLU A 159 2.37 -35.45 -26.12
C GLU A 159 2.13 -34.06 -26.73
N ARG A 160 2.20 -33.96 -28.05
CA ARG A 160 1.99 -32.77 -28.89
C ARG A 160 3.00 -31.65 -28.54
N ASN A 161 4.28 -31.99 -28.44
CA ASN A 161 5.37 -31.05 -28.20
C ASN A 161 5.11 -30.09 -27.02
N ARG A 162 4.75 -30.67 -25.87
CA ARG A 162 4.51 -29.95 -24.61
C ARG A 162 5.43 -30.48 -23.53
N VAL A 163 5.59 -29.66 -22.47
CA VAL A 163 6.35 -30.06 -21.28
C VAL A 163 5.57 -29.72 -20.01
N SER A 164 5.66 -30.60 -19.02
CA SER A 164 5.28 -30.31 -17.63
C SER A 164 6.54 -30.01 -16.85
N ILE A 165 6.48 -28.96 -16.03
CA ILE A 165 7.59 -28.49 -15.22
C ILE A 165 7.19 -28.62 -13.75
N ASN A 166 7.98 -29.36 -13.00
CA ASN A 166 7.79 -29.53 -11.57
C ASN A 166 8.99 -28.97 -10.81
N PHE A 167 8.75 -27.94 -9.99
CA PHE A 167 9.72 -27.37 -9.07
C PHE A 167 9.61 -28.09 -7.72
N ASN A 168 10.57 -28.93 -7.40
CA ASN A 168 10.70 -29.53 -6.07
C ASN A 168 11.56 -28.61 -5.21
N ILE A 169 10.96 -27.99 -4.20
CA ILE A 169 11.55 -26.96 -3.38
C ILE A 169 11.72 -27.51 -1.96
N ASP A 170 12.96 -27.57 -1.52
CA ASP A 170 13.26 -27.70 -0.10
C ASP A 170 13.58 -26.30 0.44
N GLU A 171 12.64 -25.75 1.20
CA GLU A 171 12.75 -24.39 1.71
C GLU A 171 13.81 -24.22 2.79
N GLY A 172 14.23 -25.31 3.41
CA GLY A 172 15.14 -25.27 4.55
C GLY A 172 14.55 -24.50 5.74
N VAL A 173 15.39 -24.07 6.64
CA VAL A 173 15.04 -23.20 7.77
C VAL A 173 15.45 -21.75 7.46
N ALA A 174 14.69 -20.78 7.99
CA ALA A 174 15.09 -19.38 7.90
C ALA A 174 16.34 -19.16 8.76
N ALA A 175 17.33 -18.50 8.20
CA ALA A 175 18.55 -18.16 8.93
C ALA A 175 18.25 -17.09 9.98
N LYS A 176 18.74 -17.33 11.21
CA LYS A 176 18.51 -16.46 12.38
C LYS A 176 19.72 -15.62 12.69
N ILE A 177 19.48 -14.41 13.13
CA ILE A 177 20.53 -13.49 13.55
C ILE A 177 21.11 -13.97 14.88
N ARG A 178 22.34 -14.46 14.84
CA ARG A 178 23.03 -14.93 16.04
C ARG A 178 23.65 -13.79 16.83
N GLN A 179 24.17 -12.79 16.10
CA GLN A 179 24.85 -11.67 16.72
C GLN A 179 24.79 -10.42 15.84
N ILE A 180 24.65 -9.27 16.47
CA ILE A 180 24.77 -7.94 15.86
C ILE A 180 25.87 -7.22 16.63
N ASN A 181 26.95 -6.83 15.95
CA ASN A 181 28.05 -6.07 16.54
C ASN A 181 28.09 -4.68 15.93
N ILE A 182 28.23 -3.66 16.77
CA ILE A 182 28.45 -2.27 16.37
C ILE A 182 29.83 -1.86 16.85
N VAL A 183 30.77 -1.75 15.90
CA VAL A 183 32.18 -1.46 16.18
C VAL A 183 32.43 0.03 15.97
N GLY A 184 33.16 0.67 16.89
CA GLY A 184 33.49 2.10 16.85
C GLY A 184 32.58 2.98 17.71
N ALA A 185 31.55 2.41 18.35
CA ALA A 185 30.70 3.13 19.29
C ALA A 185 31.44 3.44 20.60
N GLN A 186 31.51 4.73 20.99
CA GLN A 186 32.11 5.22 22.24
C GLN A 186 31.13 6.11 23.02
N ALA A 187 30.33 6.90 22.29
CA ALA A 187 29.39 7.85 22.88
C ALA A 187 28.14 7.19 23.47
N PHE A 188 27.75 6.05 22.93
CA PHE A 188 26.56 5.29 23.35
C PHE A 188 26.92 3.84 23.59
N ARG A 189 26.21 3.19 24.51
CA ARG A 189 26.40 1.76 24.75
C ARG A 189 25.85 0.96 23.56
N GLU A 190 26.58 -0.04 23.13
CA GLU A 190 26.19 -0.90 22.03
C GLU A 190 24.78 -1.47 22.19
N LYS A 191 24.40 -1.84 23.41
CA LYS A 191 23.05 -2.35 23.72
C LYS A 191 21.94 -1.32 23.45
N ASP A 192 22.20 -0.03 23.71
CA ASP A 192 21.22 1.04 23.47
C ASP A 192 21.07 1.29 21.95
N LEU A 193 22.15 1.13 21.20
CA LEU A 193 22.13 1.22 19.74
C LEU A 193 21.46 0.01 19.09
N GLN A 194 21.71 -1.19 19.60
CA GLN A 194 21.02 -2.40 19.13
C GLN A 194 19.51 -2.35 19.40
N ALA A 195 19.07 -1.67 20.44
CA ALA A 195 17.64 -1.47 20.74
C ALA A 195 16.89 -0.62 19.69
N LEU A 196 17.63 0.14 18.85
CA LEU A 196 17.05 0.90 17.73
C LEU A 196 16.71 0.01 16.54
N PHE A 197 17.28 -1.20 16.47
CA PHE A 197 17.15 -2.11 15.35
C PHE A 197 15.85 -2.89 15.43
N GLN A 198 15.19 -3.05 14.30
CA GLN A 198 14.10 -4.00 14.12
C GLN A 198 14.63 -5.44 14.12
N LEU A 199 15.84 -5.62 13.56
CA LEU A 199 16.53 -6.89 13.56
C LEU A 199 17.12 -7.15 14.97
N GLN A 200 16.81 -8.31 15.53
CA GLN A 200 17.19 -8.69 16.88
C GLN A 200 17.73 -10.13 16.93
N THR A 201 18.53 -10.41 17.94
CA THR A 201 18.86 -11.81 18.26
C THR A 201 17.63 -12.54 18.77
N PRO A 202 17.54 -13.88 18.63
CA PRO A 202 16.39 -14.67 19.06
C PRO A 202 16.00 -14.40 20.52
N ASN A 203 14.72 -14.12 20.73
CA ASN A 203 14.12 -13.92 22.05
C ASN A 203 12.82 -14.73 22.16
N TRP A 204 12.18 -14.75 23.32
CA TRP A 204 10.97 -15.54 23.57
C TRP A 204 9.75 -15.12 22.71
N ILE A 205 9.74 -13.92 22.11
CA ILE A 205 8.66 -13.40 21.25
C ILE A 205 8.98 -13.61 19.75
N SER A 206 10.22 -14.01 19.42
CA SER A 206 10.68 -14.12 18.01
C SER A 206 9.86 -15.08 17.16
N TRP A 207 9.19 -16.05 17.76
CA TRP A 207 8.27 -16.94 17.06
C TRP A 207 7.07 -16.22 16.43
N TYR A 208 6.69 -15.06 17.00
CA TYR A 208 5.57 -14.24 16.50
C TYR A 208 6.06 -13.06 15.66
N THR A 209 7.13 -12.37 16.10
CA THR A 209 7.59 -11.11 15.48
C THR A 209 8.50 -11.33 14.27
N THR A 210 9.12 -12.50 14.12
CA THR A 210 10.14 -12.82 13.08
C THR A 210 11.27 -11.79 12.96
N ASN A 211 11.58 -11.09 14.07
CA ASN A 211 12.62 -10.07 14.09
C ASN A 211 14.04 -10.68 14.11
N ASP A 212 14.16 -11.96 14.44
CA ASP A 212 15.37 -12.76 14.39
C ASP A 212 15.72 -13.27 12.98
N GLN A 213 14.85 -13.02 11.99
CA GLN A 213 15.09 -13.38 10.60
C GLN A 213 15.68 -12.20 9.82
N TYR A 214 16.80 -12.45 9.17
CA TYR A 214 17.49 -11.42 8.40
C TYR A 214 16.69 -10.99 7.16
N SER A 215 16.63 -9.69 6.96
CA SER A 215 16.13 -9.06 5.76
C SER A 215 17.02 -7.88 5.38
N LYS A 216 17.46 -7.82 4.13
CA LYS A 216 18.26 -6.69 3.63
C LYS A 216 17.54 -5.35 3.76
N GLN A 217 16.21 -5.36 3.59
CA GLN A 217 15.39 -4.15 3.73
C GLN A 217 15.33 -3.69 5.19
N LYS A 218 15.12 -4.62 6.14
CA LYS A 218 15.14 -4.30 7.58
C LYS A 218 16.51 -3.77 8.00
N LEU A 219 17.60 -4.41 7.53
CA LEU A 219 18.95 -3.92 7.84
C LEU A 219 19.19 -2.50 7.31
N ALA A 220 18.75 -2.20 6.08
CA ALA A 220 18.88 -0.84 5.55
C ALA A 220 18.09 0.19 6.38
N ALA A 221 16.90 -0.16 6.86
CA ALA A 221 16.11 0.68 7.76
C ALA A 221 16.81 0.86 9.13
N ASP A 222 17.39 -0.21 9.67
CA ASP A 222 18.13 -0.18 10.93
C ASP A 222 19.38 0.70 10.85
N LEU A 223 20.12 0.62 9.73
CA LEU A 223 21.27 1.49 9.49
C LEU A 223 20.88 2.97 9.37
N GLU A 224 19.73 3.28 8.74
CA GLU A 224 19.23 4.66 8.70
C GLU A 224 18.70 5.12 10.06
N ALA A 225 18.10 4.22 10.86
CA ALA A 225 17.72 4.52 12.24
C ALA A 225 18.97 4.84 13.10
N LEU A 226 20.03 4.05 12.95
CA LEU A 226 21.31 4.29 13.61
C LEU A 226 21.91 5.64 13.19
N ARG A 227 21.94 5.94 11.88
CA ARG A 227 22.40 7.24 11.35
C ARG A 227 21.58 8.39 11.90
N SER A 228 20.26 8.26 11.89
CA SER A 228 19.36 9.28 12.42
C SER A 228 19.55 9.50 13.92
N HIS A 229 19.81 8.43 14.68
CA HIS A 229 20.08 8.52 16.12
C HIS A 229 21.28 9.43 16.43
N TYR A 230 22.39 9.24 15.71
CA TYR A 230 23.60 10.04 15.89
C TYR A 230 23.42 11.47 15.37
N LEU A 231 22.87 11.65 14.16
CA LEU A 231 22.65 12.98 13.58
C LEU A 231 21.68 13.83 14.41
N ASN A 232 20.71 13.20 15.09
CA ASN A 232 19.78 13.92 15.95
C ASN A 232 20.36 14.26 17.34
N ARG A 233 21.56 13.76 17.66
CA ARG A 233 22.26 14.02 18.94
C ARG A 233 23.54 14.82 18.78
N GLY A 234 23.74 15.40 17.61
CA GLY A 234 24.84 16.34 17.38
C GLY A 234 26.01 15.78 16.57
N TYR A 235 26.04 14.51 16.24
CA TYR A 235 27.16 13.87 15.53
C TYR A 235 27.02 14.08 14.04
N LEU A 236 27.33 15.29 13.57
CA LEU A 236 27.14 15.72 12.18
C LEU A 236 28.01 14.90 11.20
N GLU A 237 29.22 14.52 11.61
CA GLU A 237 30.18 13.77 10.80
C GLU A 237 30.02 12.25 10.94
N PHE A 238 28.93 11.78 11.59
CA PHE A 238 28.67 10.35 11.72
C PHE A 238 28.63 9.64 10.36
N ASN A 239 29.39 8.58 10.25
CA ASN A 239 29.43 7.74 9.05
C ASN A 239 29.43 6.25 9.40
N ILE A 240 28.78 5.46 8.55
CA ILE A 240 28.87 4.00 8.58
C ILE A 240 29.96 3.62 7.59
N GLU A 241 31.10 3.16 8.07
CA GLU A 241 32.26 2.84 7.26
C GLU A 241 32.07 1.54 6.50
N SER A 242 31.53 0.52 7.19
CA SER A 242 31.25 -0.76 6.55
C SER A 242 30.12 -1.50 7.25
N THR A 243 29.44 -2.35 6.49
CA THR A 243 28.44 -3.29 7.00
C THR A 243 28.75 -4.67 6.42
N GLN A 244 29.09 -5.59 7.29
CA GLN A 244 29.40 -6.97 6.92
C GLN A 244 28.30 -7.90 7.43
N VAL A 245 27.80 -8.75 6.53
CA VAL A 245 26.84 -9.80 6.86
C VAL A 245 27.47 -11.12 6.48
N SER A 246 27.75 -11.96 7.45
CA SER A 246 28.29 -13.30 7.24
C SER A 246 27.27 -14.36 7.64
N ILE A 247 27.24 -15.44 6.88
CA ILE A 247 26.32 -16.56 7.06
C ILE A 247 27.17 -17.78 7.42
N SER A 248 26.76 -18.53 8.42
CA SER A 248 27.40 -19.78 8.81
C SER A 248 27.40 -20.80 7.66
N PRO A 249 28.36 -21.73 7.60
CA PRO A 249 28.43 -22.75 6.55
C PRO A 249 27.17 -23.62 6.42
N ASP A 250 26.47 -23.86 7.52
CA ASP A 250 25.20 -24.58 7.57
C ASP A 250 23.97 -23.71 7.20
N LYS A 251 24.20 -22.43 6.87
CA LYS A 251 23.21 -21.42 6.44
C LYS A 251 22.07 -21.18 7.46
N LYS A 252 22.31 -21.43 8.74
CA LYS A 252 21.31 -21.28 9.81
C LYS A 252 21.54 -20.02 10.64
N ASP A 253 22.79 -19.57 10.80
CA ASP A 253 23.15 -18.44 11.64
C ASP A 253 23.70 -17.28 10.80
N ILE A 254 23.30 -16.05 11.17
CA ILE A 254 23.76 -14.81 10.54
C ILE A 254 24.44 -13.94 11.59
N TYR A 255 25.57 -13.38 11.22
CA TYR A 255 26.34 -12.43 12.00
C TYR A 255 26.40 -11.11 11.25
N ILE A 256 26.01 -10.03 11.91
CA ILE A 256 26.01 -8.68 11.35
C ILE A 256 27.06 -7.87 12.10
N THR A 257 27.98 -7.24 11.39
CA THR A 257 28.96 -6.31 11.95
C THR A 257 28.84 -4.98 11.24
N VAL A 258 28.57 -3.93 11.98
CA VAL A 258 28.44 -2.55 11.49
C VAL A 258 29.61 -1.75 12.08
N SER A 259 30.53 -1.28 11.24
CA SER A 259 31.63 -0.41 11.66
C SER A 259 31.21 1.04 11.45
N ILE A 260 31.33 1.84 12.49
CA ILE A 260 30.94 3.25 12.48
C ILE A 260 32.09 4.16 12.89
N ALA A 261 32.07 5.38 12.35
CA ALA A 261 32.83 6.52 12.83
C ALA A 261 31.87 7.56 13.38
N GLU A 262 31.92 7.82 14.67
CA GLU A 262 30.95 8.70 15.33
C GLU A 262 31.17 10.18 15.00
N GLY A 263 32.43 10.58 14.87
CA GLY A 263 32.80 11.98 14.77
C GLY A 263 32.62 12.75 16.08
N GLU A 264 32.71 14.06 16.00
CA GLU A 264 32.54 14.94 17.14
C GLU A 264 31.12 15.44 17.30
N ARG A 265 30.73 15.84 18.50
CA ARG A 265 29.41 16.41 18.79
C ARG A 265 29.41 17.91 18.55
N TYR A 266 28.50 18.37 17.67
CA TYR A 266 28.37 19.77 17.26
C TYR A 266 27.19 20.46 17.92
N VAL A 267 27.37 21.77 18.18
CA VAL A 267 26.36 22.70 18.70
C VAL A 267 26.08 23.76 17.63
N VAL A 268 24.85 24.19 17.49
CA VAL A 268 24.44 25.21 16.56
C VAL A 268 24.93 26.57 17.04
N SER A 269 25.81 27.23 16.30
CA SER A 269 26.34 28.56 16.67
C SER A 269 25.41 29.67 16.25
N SER A 270 24.88 29.60 15.03
CA SER A 270 23.94 30.58 14.46
C SER A 270 23.05 29.99 13.40
N VAL A 271 21.88 30.62 13.21
CA VAL A 271 20.98 30.31 12.10
C VAL A 271 20.62 31.61 11.40
N LYS A 272 21.05 31.76 10.15
CA LYS A 272 20.78 32.90 9.29
C LYS A 272 19.72 32.53 8.26
N LEU A 273 18.83 33.48 7.97
CA LEU A 273 17.89 33.39 6.86
C LEU A 273 18.46 34.22 5.70
N ALA A 274 18.40 33.67 4.49
CA ALA A 274 18.87 34.31 3.27
C ALA A 274 17.91 34.00 2.10
N GLY A 275 17.97 34.78 1.04
CA GLY A 275 17.12 34.63 -0.12
C GLY A 275 15.96 35.62 -0.11
N ASP A 276 14.85 35.28 -0.78
CA ASP A 276 13.68 36.14 -0.90
C ASP A 276 12.68 35.91 0.22
N LEU A 277 12.74 36.77 1.24
CA LEU A 277 11.89 36.69 2.42
C LEU A 277 10.61 37.49 2.18
N ILE A 278 9.61 36.89 1.55
CA ILE A 278 8.29 37.51 1.32
C ILE A 278 7.43 37.70 2.57
N LEU A 279 7.81 37.08 3.67
CA LEU A 279 7.20 37.25 4.99
C LEU A 279 8.20 37.92 5.94
N PRO A 280 7.71 38.54 7.03
CA PRO A 280 8.58 39.03 8.08
C PRO A 280 9.50 37.92 8.62
N GLU A 281 10.77 38.24 8.81
CA GLU A 281 11.77 37.27 9.29
C GLU A 281 11.35 36.59 10.61
N ASP A 282 10.65 37.33 11.48
CA ASP A 282 10.13 36.81 12.74
C ASP A 282 9.13 35.68 12.57
N ASP A 283 8.37 35.67 11.49
CA ASP A 283 7.41 34.59 11.21
C ASP A 283 8.14 33.29 10.84
N PHE A 284 9.24 33.40 10.11
CA PHE A 284 10.11 32.26 9.81
C PHE A 284 10.84 31.79 11.07
N ARG A 285 11.40 32.70 11.87
CA ARG A 285 12.09 32.38 13.11
C ARG A 285 11.18 31.66 14.12
N LYS A 286 9.92 32.07 14.25
CA LYS A 286 8.92 31.38 15.10
C LYS A 286 8.59 29.97 14.61
N ALA A 287 8.69 29.72 13.31
CA ALA A 287 8.43 28.39 12.73
C ALA A 287 9.61 27.43 12.95
N MET A 288 10.83 27.97 13.11
CA MET A 288 12.02 27.14 13.24
C MET A 288 12.10 26.48 14.64
N LYS A 289 12.46 25.20 14.63
CA LYS A 289 12.73 24.41 15.85
C LYS A 289 14.19 24.50 16.27
N VAL A 290 15.09 24.79 15.34
CA VAL A 290 16.53 24.91 15.62
C VAL A 290 16.85 26.34 16.07
N LYS A 291 17.56 26.46 17.20
CA LYS A 291 17.99 27.73 17.80
C LYS A 291 19.50 27.73 18.01
N PRO A 292 20.16 28.91 18.01
CA PRO A 292 21.55 29.03 18.47
C PRO A 292 21.70 28.51 19.89
N GLY A 293 22.76 27.74 20.16
CA GLY A 293 23.02 27.06 21.44
C GLY A 293 22.45 25.63 21.52
N ASP A 294 21.55 25.24 20.64
CA ASP A 294 21.03 23.87 20.65
C ASP A 294 22.09 22.89 20.16
N VAL A 295 21.98 21.63 20.61
CA VAL A 295 22.71 20.53 20.03
C VAL A 295 22.17 20.30 18.61
N PHE A 296 23.07 20.12 17.64
CA PHE A 296 22.63 19.82 16.27
C PHE A 296 21.69 18.63 16.23
N SER A 297 20.60 18.77 15.50
CA SER A 297 19.65 17.70 15.19
C SER A 297 19.17 17.82 13.74
N ARG A 298 19.43 16.79 12.94
CA ARG A 298 18.96 16.72 11.55
C ARG A 298 17.45 16.77 11.48
N GLU A 299 16.77 16.12 12.40
CA GLU A 299 15.30 16.11 12.49
C GLU A 299 14.75 17.52 12.73
N ASN A 300 15.33 18.25 13.71
CA ASN A 300 14.90 19.62 13.99
C ASN A 300 15.20 20.57 12.82
N LEU A 301 16.33 20.37 12.14
CA LEU A 301 16.68 21.15 10.96
C LEU A 301 15.67 20.90 9.82
N ASN A 302 15.41 19.64 9.50
CA ASN A 302 14.44 19.27 8.48
C ASN A 302 13.02 19.73 8.85
N ALA A 303 12.64 19.61 10.12
CA ALA A 303 11.35 20.11 10.59
C ALA A 303 11.26 21.65 10.51
N SER A 304 12.37 22.36 10.67
CA SER A 304 12.43 23.82 10.52
C SER A 304 12.29 24.26 9.06
N THR A 305 13.07 23.65 8.16
CA THR A 305 12.95 23.95 6.72
C THR A 305 11.58 23.60 6.17
N LYS A 306 11.01 22.46 6.61
CA LYS A 306 9.66 22.07 6.27
C LYS A 306 8.60 23.04 6.79
N ALA A 307 8.71 23.49 8.03
CA ALA A 307 7.76 24.46 8.62
C ALA A 307 7.79 25.81 7.89
N ILE A 308 8.96 26.24 7.39
CA ILE A 308 9.09 27.40 6.53
C ILE A 308 8.39 27.18 5.19
N SER A 309 8.65 26.03 4.54
CA SER A 309 8.01 25.66 3.27
C SER A 309 6.49 25.56 3.41
N ASP A 310 5.98 24.92 4.49
CA ASP A 310 4.55 24.81 4.76
C ASP A 310 3.89 26.19 4.94
N ARG A 311 4.58 27.15 5.61
CA ARG A 311 4.09 28.54 5.73
C ARG A 311 4.02 29.29 4.40
N LEU A 312 5.00 29.08 3.53
CA LEU A 312 5.02 29.65 2.19
C LEU A 312 3.91 29.01 1.33
N SER A 313 3.75 27.70 1.42
CA SER A 313 2.70 26.96 0.71
C SER A 313 1.30 27.41 1.10
N ALA A 314 1.03 27.63 2.40
CA ALA A 314 -0.24 28.20 2.89
C ALA A 314 -0.55 29.60 2.33
N ARG A 315 0.46 30.28 1.74
CA ARG A 315 0.33 31.60 1.08
C ARG A 315 0.31 31.50 -0.44
N GLY A 316 0.27 30.29 -1.00
CA GLY A 316 0.21 30.05 -2.44
C GLY A 316 1.55 29.74 -3.11
N TYR A 317 2.63 29.57 -2.37
CA TYR A 317 3.95 29.25 -2.94
C TYR A 317 4.21 27.75 -2.87
N ALA A 318 3.52 26.99 -3.73
CA ALA A 318 3.51 25.52 -3.72
C ALA A 318 4.90 24.89 -3.91
N PHE A 319 5.76 25.56 -4.66
CA PHE A 319 7.08 25.05 -5.05
C PHE A 319 8.22 25.80 -4.36
N ALA A 320 7.95 26.40 -3.19
CA ALA A 320 8.97 27.07 -2.41
C ALA A 320 10.11 26.09 -2.07
N ASN A 321 11.33 26.49 -2.43
CA ASN A 321 12.54 25.74 -2.14
C ASN A 321 13.21 26.33 -0.90
N VAL A 322 13.36 25.52 0.13
CA VAL A 322 13.96 25.92 1.40
C VAL A 322 15.09 24.95 1.74
N ASN A 323 16.32 25.42 1.57
CA ASN A 323 17.52 24.62 1.79
C ASN A 323 18.37 25.21 2.92
N ALA A 324 18.94 24.36 3.76
CA ALA A 324 19.86 24.75 4.80
C ALA A 324 21.28 24.33 4.45
N ALA A 325 22.18 25.28 4.33
CA ALA A 325 23.61 25.06 4.09
C ALA A 325 24.37 25.13 5.43
N PRO A 326 25.10 24.08 5.83
CA PRO A 326 25.93 24.06 7.02
C PRO A 326 27.31 24.70 6.75
N GLU A 327 27.78 25.51 7.68
CA GLU A 327 29.17 25.92 7.82
C GLU A 327 29.73 25.31 9.10
N VAL A 328 30.67 24.38 8.96
CA VAL A 328 31.19 23.59 10.08
C VAL A 328 32.52 24.17 10.56
N ASP A 329 32.58 24.59 11.81
CA ASP A 329 33.81 24.93 12.53
C ASP A 329 34.24 23.74 13.42
N LYS A 330 35.22 22.98 12.90
CA LYS A 330 35.71 21.78 13.58
C LYS A 330 36.48 22.08 14.85
N GLU A 331 37.20 23.20 14.92
CA GLU A 331 38.00 23.55 16.08
C GLU A 331 37.10 23.89 17.27
N LYS A 332 36.00 24.64 17.03
CA LYS A 332 35.04 25.01 18.07
C LYS A 332 33.93 23.99 18.26
N ARG A 333 33.86 22.93 17.43
CA ARG A 333 32.77 21.95 17.37
C ARG A 333 31.41 22.62 17.24
N GLN A 334 31.35 23.61 16.35
CA GLN A 334 30.15 24.41 16.09
C GLN A 334 29.72 24.31 14.61
N VAL A 335 28.42 24.43 14.37
CA VAL A 335 27.87 24.51 13.04
C VAL A 335 26.94 25.71 12.94
N ALA A 336 27.19 26.56 11.94
CA ALA A 336 26.29 27.63 11.55
C ALA A 336 25.44 27.15 10.37
N PHE A 337 24.18 27.56 10.33
CA PHE A 337 23.31 27.26 9.22
C PHE A 337 22.87 28.54 8.51
N THR A 338 22.96 28.52 7.18
CA THR A 338 22.30 29.54 6.34
C THR A 338 21.12 28.86 5.65
N VAL A 339 19.90 29.23 6.05
CA VAL A 339 18.66 28.75 5.43
C VAL A 339 18.30 29.65 4.27
N PHE A 340 18.47 29.13 3.06
CA PHE A 340 18.10 29.82 1.82
C PHE A 340 16.63 29.57 1.51
N VAL A 341 15.89 30.65 1.36
CA VAL A 341 14.46 30.65 1.03
C VAL A 341 14.29 31.18 -0.37
N ASP A 342 13.78 30.34 -1.26
CA ASP A 342 13.34 30.70 -2.61
C ASP A 342 11.85 30.35 -2.73
N PRO A 343 10.95 31.33 -2.62
CA PRO A 343 9.51 31.09 -2.70
C PRO A 343 9.05 30.67 -4.08
N GLY A 344 9.80 31.02 -5.12
CA GLY A 344 9.35 30.85 -6.49
C GLY A 344 8.12 31.73 -6.83
N LYS A 345 7.29 31.26 -7.76
CA LYS A 345 6.06 31.95 -8.16
C LYS A 345 4.87 31.46 -7.33
N ARG A 346 3.91 32.36 -7.13
CA ARG A 346 2.64 32.05 -6.54
C ARG A 346 1.83 31.14 -7.45
N THR A 347 1.30 30.06 -6.91
CA THR A 347 0.68 28.97 -7.68
C THR A 347 -0.81 28.94 -7.46
N TYR A 348 -1.57 28.76 -8.53
CA TYR A 348 -3.03 28.63 -8.52
C TYR A 348 -3.43 27.21 -8.87
N VAL A 349 -4.52 26.75 -8.25
CA VAL A 349 -5.15 25.49 -8.62
C VAL A 349 -6.03 25.72 -9.84
N ARG A 350 -5.65 25.17 -10.98
CA ARG A 350 -6.42 25.27 -12.21
C ARG A 350 -7.68 24.41 -12.16
N ARG A 351 -7.53 23.13 -11.82
CA ARG A 351 -8.60 22.14 -11.81
C ARG A 351 -8.37 21.07 -10.76
N ILE A 352 -9.45 20.53 -10.24
CA ILE A 352 -9.45 19.34 -9.37
C ILE A 352 -10.10 18.19 -10.14
N ASN A 353 -9.29 17.21 -10.53
CA ASN A 353 -9.73 16.01 -11.23
C ASN A 353 -9.94 14.89 -10.22
N ILE A 354 -11.09 14.22 -10.30
CA ILE A 354 -11.42 13.08 -9.45
C ILE A 354 -11.50 11.85 -10.36
N SER A 355 -10.91 10.74 -9.91
CA SER A 355 -10.91 9.47 -10.64
C SER A 355 -10.93 8.27 -9.70
N GLY A 356 -11.37 7.11 -10.22
CA GLY A 356 -11.50 5.87 -9.44
C GLY A 356 -12.83 5.72 -8.72
N ASN A 357 -13.69 6.74 -8.72
CA ASN A 357 -15.03 6.74 -8.12
C ASN A 357 -16.07 6.17 -9.11
N THR A 358 -16.14 4.84 -9.18
CA THR A 358 -17.07 4.15 -10.11
C THR A 358 -18.52 4.10 -9.62
N LYS A 359 -18.71 4.09 -8.29
CA LYS A 359 -20.02 4.03 -7.61
C LYS A 359 -20.34 5.33 -6.90
N THR A 360 -19.33 5.93 -6.25
CA THR A 360 -19.49 7.17 -5.49
C THR A 360 -19.61 8.35 -6.44
N ARG A 361 -20.60 9.21 -6.23
CA ARG A 361 -20.80 10.42 -7.04
C ARG A 361 -19.66 11.41 -6.79
N ASP A 362 -19.30 12.12 -7.82
CA ASP A 362 -18.24 13.15 -7.77
C ASP A 362 -18.53 14.23 -6.70
N GLU A 363 -19.78 14.63 -6.56
CA GLU A 363 -20.25 15.60 -5.56
C GLU A 363 -19.89 15.20 -4.12
N VAL A 364 -19.93 13.89 -3.79
CA VAL A 364 -19.62 13.39 -2.45
C VAL A 364 -18.16 13.61 -2.08
N ILE A 365 -17.26 13.45 -3.05
CA ILE A 365 -15.84 13.71 -2.86
C ILE A 365 -15.57 15.20 -2.84
N ARG A 366 -16.20 15.97 -3.73
CA ARG A 366 -16.03 17.43 -3.79
C ARG A 366 -16.46 18.14 -2.52
N GLN A 367 -17.51 17.67 -1.83
CA GLN A 367 -17.97 18.22 -0.55
C GLN A 367 -16.91 18.11 0.56
N GLU A 368 -16.01 17.15 0.46
CA GLU A 368 -14.91 16.96 1.40
C GLU A 368 -13.67 17.82 1.09
N LEU A 369 -13.61 18.43 -0.10
CA LEU A 369 -12.49 19.27 -0.48
C LEU A 369 -12.53 20.62 0.25
N ARG A 370 -11.37 21.07 0.69
CA ARG A 370 -11.16 22.41 1.31
C ARG A 370 -10.34 23.32 0.43
N GLN A 371 -9.61 22.74 -0.52
CA GLN A 371 -8.96 23.48 -1.60
C GLN A 371 -9.96 23.69 -2.73
N MET A 372 -10.04 24.92 -3.23
CA MET A 372 -10.94 25.30 -4.32
C MET A 372 -10.19 25.47 -5.63
N GLU A 373 -10.87 25.20 -6.75
CA GLU A 373 -10.39 25.57 -8.09
C GLU A 373 -10.34 27.10 -8.25
N GLY A 374 -9.38 27.60 -9.04
CA GLY A 374 -9.15 29.03 -9.21
C GLY A 374 -8.54 29.74 -8.00
N GLY A 375 -8.48 29.08 -6.87
CA GLY A 375 -7.87 29.59 -5.65
C GLY A 375 -6.36 29.35 -5.59
N TRP A 376 -5.69 30.04 -4.69
CA TRP A 376 -4.28 29.80 -4.45
C TRP A 376 -4.08 28.43 -3.82
N TYR A 377 -3.02 27.77 -4.25
CA TYR A 377 -2.64 26.48 -3.69
C TYR A 377 -2.32 26.62 -2.19
N ASP A 378 -2.81 25.69 -1.40
CA ASP A 378 -2.55 25.60 0.02
C ASP A 378 -2.38 24.11 0.41
N ASP A 379 -1.16 23.73 0.71
CA ASP A 379 -0.81 22.34 1.06
C ASP A 379 -1.55 21.83 2.31
N GLU A 380 -1.83 22.72 3.29
CA GLU A 380 -2.60 22.34 4.47
C GLU A 380 -4.06 22.00 4.10
N ARG A 381 -4.66 22.81 3.20
CA ARG A 381 -6.01 22.54 2.70
C ARG A 381 -6.08 21.28 1.85
N VAL A 382 -5.06 21.01 1.04
CA VAL A 382 -4.98 19.76 0.26
C VAL A 382 -4.86 18.55 1.18
N LYS A 383 -3.99 18.60 2.19
CA LYS A 383 -3.85 17.55 3.21
C LYS A 383 -5.13 17.35 4.00
N LEU A 384 -5.78 18.45 4.41
CA LEU A 384 -7.07 18.39 5.10
C LEU A 384 -8.15 17.74 4.22
N SER A 385 -8.21 18.10 2.94
CA SER A 385 -9.14 17.50 1.97
C SER A 385 -8.92 15.98 1.89
N LYS A 386 -7.67 15.54 1.76
CA LYS A 386 -7.34 14.11 1.78
C LYS A 386 -7.81 13.43 3.07
N GLN A 387 -7.50 14.00 4.23
CA GLN A 387 -7.91 13.45 5.52
C GLN A 387 -9.43 13.36 5.67
N ARG A 388 -10.18 14.31 5.12
CA ARG A 388 -11.65 14.30 5.13
C ARG A 388 -12.21 13.20 4.25
N ILE A 389 -11.65 13.02 3.04
CA ILE A 389 -12.04 11.93 2.15
C ILE A 389 -11.71 10.57 2.80
N ASP A 390 -10.53 10.41 3.41
CA ASP A 390 -10.16 9.20 4.15
C ASP A 390 -11.14 8.90 5.31
N LYS A 391 -11.59 9.93 6.04
CA LYS A 391 -12.55 9.80 7.16
C LYS A 391 -13.94 9.33 6.73
N THR A 392 -14.35 9.49 5.48
CA THR A 392 -15.64 8.97 5.00
C THR A 392 -15.70 7.45 5.06
N ASP A 393 -14.56 6.79 5.04
CA ASP A 393 -14.41 5.34 5.05
C ASP A 393 -15.03 4.63 3.82
N TYR A 394 -15.20 5.36 2.71
CA TYR A 394 -15.73 4.82 1.45
C TYR A 394 -14.64 4.24 0.56
N PHE A 395 -13.39 4.59 0.84
CA PHE A 395 -12.22 4.26 0.02
C PHE A 395 -11.19 3.46 0.82
N SER A 396 -10.55 2.51 0.16
CA SER A 396 -9.41 1.76 0.71
C SER A 396 -8.11 2.53 0.57
N GLU A 397 -8.03 3.38 -0.46
CA GLU A 397 -6.87 4.21 -0.73
C GLU A 397 -7.32 5.56 -1.32
N VAL A 398 -6.72 6.64 -0.85
CA VAL A 398 -6.91 7.99 -1.38
C VAL A 398 -5.53 8.56 -1.68
N ASN A 399 -5.24 8.77 -2.96
CA ASN A 399 -4.01 9.41 -3.40
C ASN A 399 -4.32 10.79 -3.98
N VAL A 400 -3.57 11.81 -3.53
CA VAL A 400 -3.72 13.18 -4.00
C VAL A 400 -2.38 13.65 -4.54
N GLU A 401 -2.35 13.94 -5.83
CA GLU A 401 -1.18 14.43 -6.55
C GLU A 401 -1.41 15.84 -7.05
N THR A 402 -0.35 16.64 -7.08
CA THR A 402 -0.41 18.05 -7.49
C THR A 402 0.59 18.33 -8.60
N PRO A 403 0.39 17.76 -9.82
CA PRO A 403 1.30 17.98 -10.93
C PRO A 403 1.22 19.43 -11.44
N PRO A 404 2.38 20.01 -11.82
CA PRO A 404 2.40 21.29 -12.52
C PRO A 404 1.72 21.17 -13.89
N VAL A 405 1.03 22.23 -14.30
CA VAL A 405 0.37 22.28 -15.61
C VAL A 405 1.41 22.56 -16.69
N PRO A 406 1.55 21.68 -17.71
CA PRO A 406 2.50 21.91 -18.80
C PRO A 406 2.28 23.25 -19.50
N GLY A 407 3.37 23.99 -19.74
CA GLY A 407 3.33 25.29 -20.40
C GLY A 407 2.97 26.49 -19.51
N THR A 408 2.71 26.25 -18.21
CA THR A 408 2.50 27.30 -17.21
C THR A 408 3.56 27.23 -16.12
N THR A 409 3.84 28.36 -15.47
CA THR A 409 4.84 28.43 -14.39
C THR A 409 4.22 28.65 -13.02
N ASP A 410 2.90 28.85 -12.98
CA ASP A 410 2.13 29.30 -11.81
C ASP A 410 0.81 28.54 -11.62
N GLN A 411 0.62 27.41 -12.30
CA GLN A 411 -0.59 26.60 -12.18
C GLN A 411 -0.29 25.15 -11.86
N VAL A 412 -1.16 24.57 -11.03
CA VAL A 412 -1.19 23.14 -10.73
C VAL A 412 -2.58 22.57 -10.94
N ASP A 413 -2.64 21.31 -11.32
CA ASP A 413 -3.86 20.52 -11.20
C ASP A 413 -3.79 19.70 -9.90
N ILE A 414 -4.94 19.41 -9.31
CA ILE A 414 -5.04 18.47 -8.18
C ILE A 414 -5.73 17.22 -8.71
N ASN A 415 -5.04 16.09 -8.69
CA ASN A 415 -5.59 14.80 -9.08
C ASN A 415 -5.89 13.99 -7.82
N VAL A 416 -7.17 13.74 -7.57
CA VAL A 416 -7.66 12.92 -6.46
C VAL A 416 -8.02 11.55 -7.03
N ASN A 417 -7.15 10.55 -6.80
CA ASN A 417 -7.36 9.19 -7.23
C ASN A 417 -7.83 8.35 -6.04
N VAL A 418 -9.00 7.73 -6.15
CA VAL A 418 -9.57 6.93 -5.06
C VAL A 418 -9.76 5.49 -5.49
N THR A 419 -9.63 4.56 -4.55
CA THR A 419 -9.96 3.15 -4.73
C THR A 419 -11.13 2.80 -3.82
N GLU A 420 -12.29 2.52 -4.41
CA GLU A 420 -13.51 2.23 -3.64
C GLU A 420 -13.44 0.89 -2.94
N LYS A 421 -14.04 0.81 -1.74
CA LYS A 421 -14.25 -0.43 -1.01
C LYS A 421 -15.73 -0.68 -0.77
N SER A 422 -16.07 -1.90 -0.33
CA SER A 422 -17.44 -2.21 0.09
C SER A 422 -17.80 -1.40 1.35
N THR A 423 -18.90 -0.68 1.29
CA THR A 423 -19.42 0.17 2.38
C THR A 423 -20.62 -0.43 3.09
N GLY A 424 -21.04 -1.63 2.69
CA GLY A 424 -22.10 -2.39 3.34
C GLY A 424 -21.54 -3.35 4.40
N ASN A 425 -22.24 -3.40 5.54
CA ASN A 425 -21.95 -4.34 6.62
C ASN A 425 -23.23 -5.07 7.02
N ILE A 426 -23.16 -6.39 7.06
CA ILE A 426 -24.23 -7.26 7.57
C ILE A 426 -23.67 -8.03 8.76
N SER A 427 -24.30 -7.90 9.91
CA SER A 427 -23.95 -8.62 11.12
C SER A 427 -25.11 -9.47 11.55
N LEU A 428 -24.86 -10.76 11.84
CA LEU A 428 -25.82 -11.69 12.41
C LEU A 428 -25.21 -12.26 13.68
N GLY A 429 -25.95 -12.26 14.74
CA GLY A 429 -25.52 -12.79 16.04
C GLY A 429 -26.59 -13.70 16.63
N ALA A 430 -26.15 -14.78 17.23
CA ALA A 430 -26.98 -15.64 18.06
C ALA A 430 -26.29 -15.84 19.41
N GLY A 431 -27.03 -15.70 20.48
CA GLY A 431 -26.55 -15.86 21.85
C GLY A 431 -27.54 -16.62 22.70
N PHE A 432 -27.06 -17.12 23.83
CA PHE A 432 -27.91 -17.73 24.84
C PHE A 432 -27.52 -17.20 26.21
N SER A 433 -28.51 -16.77 26.97
CA SER A 433 -28.33 -16.46 28.37
C SER A 433 -29.45 -17.11 29.21
N GLN A 434 -29.22 -17.30 30.50
CA GLN A 434 -30.23 -17.88 31.37
C GLN A 434 -31.48 -17.03 31.48
N SER A 435 -31.34 -15.71 31.39
CA SER A 435 -32.43 -14.72 31.50
C SER A 435 -33.13 -14.49 30.17
N GLU A 436 -32.39 -14.21 29.12
CA GLU A 436 -32.93 -13.86 27.80
C GLU A 436 -33.29 -15.09 26.96
N LYS A 437 -32.85 -16.31 27.39
CA LYS A 437 -32.90 -17.53 26.61
C LYS A 437 -32.11 -17.40 25.30
N VAL A 438 -32.75 -17.62 24.18
CA VAL A 438 -32.13 -17.41 22.87
C VAL A 438 -32.25 -15.94 22.47
N ILE A 439 -31.13 -15.32 22.14
CA ILE A 439 -31.05 -13.96 21.61
C ILE A 439 -30.63 -14.08 20.14
N LEU A 440 -31.41 -13.51 19.26
CA LEU A 440 -31.05 -13.34 17.85
C LEU A 440 -30.92 -11.86 17.58
N SER A 441 -29.81 -11.46 16.99
CA SER A 441 -29.57 -10.08 16.55
C SER A 441 -29.14 -10.06 15.10
N GLY A 442 -29.60 -9.07 14.38
CA GLY A 442 -29.21 -8.79 13.00
C GLY A 442 -29.09 -7.31 12.78
N SER A 443 -28.09 -6.89 12.04
CA SER A 443 -28.01 -5.52 11.56
C SER A 443 -27.53 -5.48 10.12
N ILE A 444 -28.10 -4.56 9.37
CA ILE A 444 -27.67 -4.20 8.03
C ILE A 444 -27.36 -2.71 8.07
N ALA A 445 -26.13 -2.34 7.74
CA ALA A 445 -25.73 -0.96 7.65
C ALA A 445 -25.08 -0.71 6.29
N GLN A 446 -25.49 0.35 5.62
CA GLN A 446 -24.95 0.76 4.33
C GLN A 446 -24.54 2.22 4.42
N SER A 447 -23.24 2.46 4.43
CA SER A 447 -22.68 3.79 4.20
C SER A 447 -22.63 4.06 2.70
N ASN A 448 -22.77 5.31 2.30
CA ASN A 448 -22.72 5.69 0.89
C ASN A 448 -23.73 4.96 0.00
N ILE A 449 -25.01 4.90 0.45
CA ILE A 449 -26.07 4.21 -0.29
C ILE A 449 -26.21 4.80 -1.70
N PHE A 450 -26.18 3.95 -2.74
CA PHE A 450 -26.22 4.36 -4.16
C PHE A 450 -25.18 5.42 -4.54
N GLY A 451 -24.03 5.45 -3.86
CA GLY A 451 -22.97 6.43 -4.10
C GLY A 451 -23.29 7.86 -3.67
N SER A 452 -24.33 8.07 -2.87
CA SER A 452 -24.85 9.40 -2.50
C SER A 452 -24.25 9.99 -1.20
N GLY A 453 -23.30 9.29 -0.55
CA GLY A 453 -22.73 9.69 0.73
C GLY A 453 -23.69 9.55 1.92
N LYS A 454 -24.88 8.99 1.73
CA LYS A 454 -25.91 8.86 2.77
C LYS A 454 -25.80 7.51 3.47
N PHE A 455 -26.16 7.49 4.74
CA PHE A 455 -26.12 6.30 5.60
C PHE A 455 -27.52 5.79 5.90
N VAL A 456 -27.70 4.48 5.82
CA VAL A 456 -28.92 3.77 6.25
C VAL A 456 -28.52 2.58 7.09
N SER A 457 -29.24 2.36 8.19
CA SER A 457 -29.11 1.13 8.96
C SER A 457 -30.45 0.59 9.44
N LEU A 458 -30.54 -0.73 9.49
CA LEU A 458 -31.61 -1.49 10.10
C LEU A 458 -31.00 -2.38 11.17
N GLN A 459 -31.55 -2.35 12.36
CA GLN A 459 -31.13 -3.19 13.48
C GLN A 459 -32.33 -3.92 14.07
N VAL A 460 -32.19 -5.22 14.27
CA VAL A 460 -33.19 -6.06 14.92
C VAL A 460 -32.51 -6.88 16.01
N SER A 461 -33.09 -6.91 17.18
CA SER A 461 -32.66 -7.79 18.28
C SER A 461 -33.89 -8.40 18.94
N THR A 462 -33.87 -9.73 19.11
CA THR A 462 -34.97 -10.46 19.73
C THR A 462 -34.45 -11.34 20.85
N GLY A 463 -34.94 -11.11 22.06
CA GLY A 463 -34.72 -11.94 23.23
C GLY A 463 -36.05 -12.20 23.93
N LYS A 464 -36.03 -12.95 25.01
CA LYS A 464 -37.22 -13.18 25.83
C LYS A 464 -37.65 -11.88 26.54
N ILE A 465 -36.67 -11.16 27.10
CA ILE A 465 -36.87 -9.95 27.88
C ILE A 465 -36.81 -8.73 26.98
N ASN A 466 -35.72 -8.59 26.20
CA ASN A 466 -35.46 -7.40 25.41
C ASN A 466 -35.68 -7.67 23.92
N ARG A 467 -36.47 -6.80 23.29
CA ARG A 467 -36.70 -6.77 21.84
C ARG A 467 -36.51 -5.36 21.33
N ALA A 468 -35.79 -5.22 20.23
CA ALA A 468 -35.58 -3.91 19.63
C ALA A 468 -35.60 -4.02 18.10
N LEU A 469 -36.23 -3.05 17.48
CA LEU A 469 -36.20 -2.76 16.05
C LEU A 469 -35.84 -1.29 15.90
N GLY A 470 -34.86 -1.00 15.05
CA GLY A 470 -34.43 0.37 14.77
C GLY A 470 -34.11 0.55 13.31
N VAL A 471 -34.54 1.67 12.74
CA VAL A 471 -34.17 2.13 11.40
C VAL A 471 -33.60 3.53 11.55
N SER A 472 -32.42 3.75 10.97
CA SER A 472 -31.73 5.03 10.98
C SER A 472 -31.32 5.44 9.59
N TYR A 473 -31.51 6.70 9.27
CA TYR A 473 -31.06 7.35 8.04
C TYR A 473 -30.31 8.61 8.40
N THR A 474 -29.17 8.86 7.73
CA THR A 474 -28.42 10.11 7.90
C THR A 474 -27.91 10.61 6.55
N ASN A 475 -28.17 11.88 6.28
CA ASN A 475 -27.59 12.66 5.21
C ASN A 475 -26.54 13.61 5.82
N PRO A 476 -25.24 13.38 5.63
CA PRO A 476 -24.19 14.22 6.23
C PRO A 476 -24.13 15.62 5.62
N TYR A 477 -24.58 15.77 4.38
CA TYR A 477 -24.63 17.05 3.66
C TYR A 477 -26.06 17.36 3.22
N PHE A 478 -26.91 17.64 4.18
CA PHE A 478 -28.27 18.13 3.90
C PHE A 478 -28.22 19.54 3.29
N THR A 479 -27.27 20.35 3.73
CA THR A 479 -26.92 21.64 3.12
C THR A 479 -25.50 21.62 2.61
N VAL A 480 -25.18 22.54 1.70
CA VAL A 480 -23.82 22.68 1.14
C VAL A 480 -22.76 23.01 2.19
N ASP A 481 -23.15 23.64 3.30
CA ASP A 481 -22.29 24.00 4.43
C ASP A 481 -22.00 22.81 5.37
N GLY A 482 -22.50 21.61 5.04
CA GLY A 482 -22.24 20.41 5.82
C GLY A 482 -23.14 20.22 7.03
N VAL A 483 -24.32 20.86 7.07
CA VAL A 483 -25.35 20.53 8.07
C VAL A 483 -25.86 19.13 7.79
N SER A 484 -25.72 18.23 8.75
CA SER A 484 -26.27 16.87 8.64
C SER A 484 -27.72 16.80 9.09
N GLN A 485 -28.47 15.89 8.47
CA GLN A 485 -29.86 15.57 8.85
C GLN A 485 -29.97 14.05 9.08
N GLY A 486 -30.57 13.67 10.18
CA GLY A 486 -30.84 12.27 10.51
C GLY A 486 -32.29 12.03 10.87
N PHE A 487 -32.79 10.85 10.52
CA PHE A 487 -34.09 10.33 10.93
C PHE A 487 -33.88 8.99 11.61
N ASP A 488 -34.56 8.79 12.75
CA ASP A 488 -34.55 7.53 13.47
C ASP A 488 -36.02 7.11 13.77
N VAL A 489 -36.28 5.81 13.55
CA VAL A 489 -37.54 5.19 13.96
C VAL A 489 -37.19 3.95 14.76
N TYR A 490 -37.79 3.77 15.90
CA TYR A 490 -37.51 2.64 16.75
C TYR A 490 -38.74 2.12 17.48
N HIS A 491 -38.68 0.80 17.77
CA HIS A 491 -39.57 0.10 18.68
C HIS A 491 -38.74 -0.73 19.64
N ARG A 492 -38.92 -0.53 20.94
CA ARG A 492 -38.20 -1.25 21.98
C ARG A 492 -39.20 -1.77 23.00
N ARG A 493 -39.04 -3.04 23.42
CA ARG A 493 -39.81 -3.66 24.49
C ARG A 493 -38.87 -4.32 25.46
N SER A 494 -39.08 -4.10 26.75
CA SER A 494 -38.40 -4.79 27.84
C SER A 494 -39.41 -5.39 28.79
N ASP A 495 -39.34 -6.71 29.00
CA ASP A 495 -40.28 -7.50 29.81
C ASP A 495 -39.50 -8.40 30.76
N PRO A 496 -38.94 -7.87 31.86
CA PRO A 496 -38.13 -8.63 32.80
C PRO A 496 -38.93 -9.46 33.82
N GLN A 497 -40.24 -9.70 33.59
CA GLN A 497 -41.07 -10.50 34.49
C GLN A 497 -40.51 -11.90 34.79
N SER A 498 -39.80 -12.49 33.81
CA SER A 498 -39.16 -13.78 34.01
C SER A 498 -38.00 -13.79 35.01
N LEU A 499 -37.54 -12.61 35.44
CA LEU A 499 -36.49 -12.40 36.46
C LEU A 499 -37.07 -12.02 37.83
N GLY A 500 -38.42 -12.07 37.99
CA GLY A 500 -39.07 -11.68 39.21
C GLY A 500 -39.39 -10.19 39.33
N TYR A 501 -39.14 -9.40 38.26
CA TYR A 501 -39.57 -8.02 38.20
C TYR A 501 -41.01 -7.92 37.73
N VAL A 502 -41.73 -6.94 38.20
CA VAL A 502 -43.18 -6.81 38.00
C VAL A 502 -43.52 -5.58 37.17
N TYR A 503 -42.69 -5.32 36.18
CA TYR A 503 -42.92 -4.24 35.23
C TYR A 503 -42.62 -4.67 33.80
N GLN A 504 -43.24 -3.98 32.86
CA GLN A 504 -42.98 -4.09 31.44
C GLN A 504 -42.92 -2.68 30.85
N THR A 505 -41.98 -2.46 29.94
CA THR A 505 -41.88 -1.19 29.21
C THR A 505 -41.88 -1.42 27.71
N GLU A 506 -42.62 -0.62 26.98
CA GLU A 506 -42.67 -0.58 25.53
C GLU A 506 -42.52 0.86 25.08
N SER A 507 -41.58 1.14 24.19
CA SER A 507 -41.32 2.46 23.66
C SER A 507 -41.30 2.41 22.14
N THR A 508 -42.11 3.20 21.49
CA THR A 508 -42.19 3.36 20.04
C THR A 508 -42.04 4.83 19.72
N GLY A 509 -41.02 5.15 18.93
CA GLY A 509 -40.74 6.54 18.65
C GLY A 509 -40.06 6.77 17.32
N GLY A 510 -39.99 8.04 16.97
CA GLY A 510 -39.22 8.51 15.83
C GLY A 510 -38.80 9.95 16.03
N GLY A 511 -37.64 10.27 15.47
CA GLY A 511 -37.08 11.60 15.65
C GLY A 511 -36.31 12.09 14.44
N ILE A 512 -36.07 13.39 14.46
CA ILE A 512 -35.19 14.07 13.50
C ILE A 512 -34.05 14.72 14.25
N ARG A 513 -32.86 14.63 13.66
CA ARG A 513 -31.65 15.26 14.19
C ARG A 513 -30.98 16.11 13.13
N PHE A 514 -30.41 17.23 13.55
CA PHE A 514 -29.56 18.08 12.74
C PHE A 514 -28.21 18.24 13.45
N GLY A 515 -27.12 18.11 12.70
CA GLY A 515 -25.78 18.35 13.19
C GLY A 515 -25.14 19.49 12.42
N ILE A 516 -24.67 20.50 13.12
CA ILE A 516 -24.08 21.71 12.56
C ILE A 516 -22.58 21.69 12.87
N PRO A 517 -21.69 21.57 11.87
CA PRO A 517 -20.25 21.69 12.10
C PRO A 517 -19.90 23.16 12.39
N ILE A 518 -19.25 23.41 13.53
CA ILE A 518 -18.74 24.74 13.89
C ILE A 518 -17.31 24.90 13.39
N THR A 519 -16.50 23.86 13.59
CA THR A 519 -15.12 23.77 13.13
C THR A 519 -14.88 22.35 12.62
N GLU A 520 -13.70 22.09 12.09
CA GLU A 520 -13.30 20.72 11.66
C GLU A 520 -13.30 19.70 12.82
N ARG A 521 -13.33 20.17 14.07
CA ARG A 521 -13.26 19.33 15.28
C ARG A 521 -14.49 19.44 16.18
N GLN A 522 -15.38 20.37 15.92
CA GLN A 522 -16.51 20.68 16.81
C GLN A 522 -17.83 20.73 16.05
N SER A 523 -18.85 20.14 16.64
CA SER A 523 -20.20 20.17 16.10
C SER A 523 -21.22 20.36 17.22
N ILE A 524 -22.35 21.03 16.89
CA ILE A 524 -23.54 21.10 17.72
C ILE A 524 -24.63 20.29 17.04
N SER A 525 -25.38 19.53 17.81
CA SER A 525 -26.52 18.77 17.33
C SER A 525 -27.79 19.17 18.04
N PHE A 526 -28.90 19.21 17.29
CA PHE A 526 -30.24 19.43 17.77
C PHE A 526 -31.12 18.26 17.35
N GLY A 527 -31.95 17.79 18.25
CA GLY A 527 -32.89 16.72 17.96
C GLY A 527 -34.25 16.96 18.56
N ALA A 528 -35.27 16.50 17.86
CA ALA A 528 -36.64 16.43 18.34
C ALA A 528 -37.23 15.07 17.97
N ALA A 529 -37.91 14.44 18.89
CA ALA A 529 -38.53 13.14 18.66
C ALA A 529 -39.95 13.11 19.26
N ILE A 530 -40.71 12.13 18.82
CA ILE A 530 -41.98 11.77 19.45
C ILE A 530 -41.79 10.34 19.95
N ASP A 531 -42.04 10.13 21.24
CA ASP A 531 -41.89 8.84 21.90
C ASP A 531 -43.19 8.47 22.64
N HIS A 532 -43.79 7.37 22.22
CA HIS A 532 -44.93 6.77 22.88
C HIS A 532 -44.44 5.66 23.79
N THR A 533 -44.43 5.91 25.08
CA THR A 533 -44.01 4.96 26.12
C THR A 533 -45.23 4.36 26.80
N LYS A 534 -45.25 3.00 26.87
CA LYS A 534 -46.21 2.24 27.67
C LYS A 534 -45.46 1.57 28.80
N VAL A 535 -46.02 1.65 29.99
CA VAL A 535 -45.51 1.02 31.21
C VAL A 535 -46.63 0.18 31.84
N GLY A 536 -46.36 -1.12 31.98
CA GLY A 536 -47.20 -2.01 32.75
C GLY A 536 -46.52 -2.32 34.09
N ILE A 537 -47.21 -2.17 35.19
CA ILE A 537 -46.70 -2.40 36.55
C ILE A 537 -47.75 -3.20 37.38
N ASP A 538 -47.22 -3.94 38.35
CA ASP A 538 -48.04 -4.51 39.44
C ASP A 538 -47.82 -3.66 40.70
N ARG A 539 -48.81 -2.88 41.09
CA ARG A 539 -48.74 -1.96 42.24
C ARG A 539 -48.82 -2.67 43.58
N THR A 540 -49.31 -3.91 43.59
CA THR A 540 -49.44 -4.69 44.82
C THR A 540 -48.10 -5.31 45.22
N ASN A 541 -47.16 -5.36 44.32
CA ASN A 541 -45.86 -5.96 44.55
C ASN A 541 -44.83 -4.90 45.03
N LEU A 542 -44.22 -5.15 46.19
CA LEU A 542 -43.22 -4.29 46.79
C LEU A 542 -41.92 -4.14 45.97
N ASN A 543 -41.69 -5.06 45.02
CA ASN A 543 -40.51 -5.03 44.12
C ASN A 543 -40.73 -4.15 42.91
N THR A 544 -41.89 -3.51 42.74
CA THR A 544 -42.12 -2.60 41.64
C THR A 544 -41.26 -1.34 41.81
N PRO A 545 -40.36 -1.01 40.85
CA PRO A 545 -39.51 0.15 40.99
C PRO A 545 -40.30 1.46 41.08
N ILE A 546 -39.97 2.25 42.08
CA ILE A 546 -40.66 3.52 42.42
C ILE A 546 -40.76 4.50 41.22
N GLN A 547 -39.82 4.48 40.32
CA GLN A 547 -39.84 5.31 39.13
C GLN A 547 -41.03 5.00 38.21
N TYR A 548 -41.48 3.78 38.10
CA TYR A 548 -42.61 3.38 37.28
C TYR A 548 -43.94 3.61 38.00
N THR A 549 -44.00 3.46 39.29
CA THR A 549 -45.17 3.85 40.08
C THR A 549 -45.39 5.37 40.02
N ASN A 550 -44.33 6.16 40.21
CA ASN A 550 -44.36 7.62 40.06
C ASN A 550 -44.76 8.05 38.63
N PHE A 551 -44.29 7.34 37.61
CA PHE A 551 -44.71 7.59 36.24
C PHE A 551 -46.22 7.36 36.07
N SER A 552 -46.71 6.22 36.55
CA SER A 552 -48.14 5.91 36.51
C SER A 552 -48.98 6.92 37.28
N ASP A 553 -48.55 7.34 38.46
CA ASP A 553 -49.27 8.36 39.28
C ASP A 553 -49.34 9.70 38.58
N LYS A 554 -48.22 10.11 37.98
CA LYS A 554 -48.10 11.40 37.32
C LYS A 554 -48.92 11.50 36.02
N PHE A 555 -48.91 10.45 35.20
CA PHE A 555 -49.46 10.51 33.86
C PHE A 555 -50.76 9.73 33.67
N CYS A 556 -51.10 8.80 34.55
CA CYS A 556 -52.23 7.89 34.39
C CYS A 556 -53.08 7.71 35.66
N GLY A 557 -52.95 8.64 36.62
CA GLY A 557 -53.75 8.60 37.85
C GLY A 557 -53.58 7.32 38.67
N GLY A 558 -52.44 6.66 38.58
CA GLY A 558 -52.11 5.45 39.32
C GLY A 558 -52.55 4.14 38.67
N SER A 559 -52.89 4.12 37.40
CA SER A 559 -53.26 2.89 36.67
C SER A 559 -52.08 1.93 36.53
N GLU A 560 -52.33 0.62 36.62
CA GLU A 560 -51.31 -0.41 36.38
C GLU A 560 -50.84 -0.46 34.93
N ALA A 561 -51.68 -0.06 33.99
CA ALA A 561 -51.30 0.11 32.58
C ALA A 561 -51.30 1.60 32.24
N CYS A 562 -50.13 2.15 32.08
CA CYS A 562 -49.96 3.59 31.81
C CYS A 562 -49.31 3.79 30.44
N SER A 563 -49.83 4.73 29.65
CA SER A 563 -49.18 5.16 28.41
C SER A 563 -49.08 6.68 28.37
N ASN A 564 -47.99 7.16 27.83
CA ASN A 564 -47.72 8.58 27.67
C ASN A 564 -47.02 8.87 26.35
N ILE A 565 -47.31 10.02 25.77
CA ILE A 565 -46.56 10.55 24.62
C ILE A 565 -45.68 11.68 25.12
N SER A 566 -44.39 11.58 24.85
CA SER A 566 -43.41 12.61 25.14
C SER A 566 -42.76 13.15 23.88
N ILE A 567 -42.32 14.37 23.95
CA ILE A 567 -41.56 15.04 22.87
C ILE A 567 -40.20 15.43 23.44
N PRO A 568 -39.23 14.49 23.41
CA PRO A 568 -37.87 14.78 23.86
C PRO A 568 -37.20 15.74 22.89
N LEU A 569 -36.64 16.82 23.43
CA LEU A 569 -35.77 17.74 22.73
C LEU A 569 -34.34 17.49 23.22
N THR A 570 -33.39 17.39 22.30
CA THR A 570 -32.00 17.13 22.62
C THR A 570 -31.10 18.19 22.01
N ILE A 571 -30.13 18.65 22.79
CA ILE A 571 -29.05 19.51 22.35
C ILE A 571 -27.77 18.82 22.76
N GLY A 572 -26.85 18.66 21.83
CA GLY A 572 -25.56 18.05 22.07
C GLY A 572 -24.45 18.92 21.51
N TRP A 573 -23.29 18.92 22.19
CA TRP A 573 -22.03 19.47 21.68
C TRP A 573 -21.00 18.39 21.71
N ALA A 574 -20.25 18.24 20.60
CA ALA A 574 -19.18 17.29 20.46
C ALA A 574 -17.89 17.98 20.03
N SER A 575 -16.77 17.60 20.65
CA SER A 575 -15.42 18.04 20.26
C SER A 575 -14.53 16.83 20.14
N ASP A 576 -13.90 16.63 18.98
CA ASP A 576 -12.96 15.56 18.71
C ASP A 576 -11.59 16.14 18.32
N SER A 577 -10.62 16.03 19.21
CA SER A 577 -9.25 16.54 19.02
C SER A 577 -8.21 15.43 18.83
N LYS A 578 -8.66 14.18 18.61
CA LYS A 578 -7.77 13.02 18.39
C LYS A 578 -6.82 13.24 17.21
N ASP A 579 -5.56 12.88 17.42
CA ASP A 579 -4.51 12.93 16.40
C ASP A 579 -4.60 11.80 15.37
N SER A 580 -5.25 10.68 15.71
CA SER A 580 -5.49 9.54 14.83
C SER A 580 -6.86 8.94 15.08
N VAL A 581 -7.51 8.46 14.03
CA VAL A 581 -8.82 7.78 14.10
C VAL A 581 -8.67 6.36 14.63
N ILE A 582 -7.61 5.64 14.18
CA ILE A 582 -7.40 4.22 14.48
C ILE A 582 -6.61 4.04 15.77
N ASN A 583 -5.58 4.81 15.98
CA ASN A 583 -4.66 4.67 17.11
C ASN A 583 -4.35 6.04 17.72
N PRO A 584 -5.31 6.65 18.46
CA PRO A 584 -5.12 7.98 19.04
C PRO A 584 -4.08 7.93 20.16
N THR A 585 -3.09 8.83 20.10
CA THR A 585 -2.09 9.02 21.13
C THR A 585 -2.32 10.31 21.95
N ARG A 586 -3.13 11.23 21.39
CA ARG A 586 -3.54 12.50 22.01
C ARG A 586 -4.98 12.83 21.60
N GLY A 587 -5.75 13.49 22.49
CA GLY A 587 -7.11 13.92 22.21
C GLY A 587 -7.92 14.25 23.46
#